data_5a0292dac92ab074337a5bd7a864f3b5
#
_entry.id   5a0292dac92ab074337a5bd7a864f3b5
#
_cell.length_a   1.000
_cell.length_b   1.000
_cell.length_c   1.000
_cell.angle_alpha   90.00
_cell.angle_beta   90.00
_cell.angle_gamma   90.00
#
_symmetry.space_group_name_H-M   'P 1'
#
loop_
_entity.id
_entity.type
_entity.pdbx_description
1 polymer ?
#
loop_
_entity_poly.entity_id
_entity_poly.type
_entity_poly.pdbx_seq_one_letter_code
_entity_poly.pdbx_strand_id
1 'polypeptide(L)'
;MRRVRVIPLSLLIAALSARSLQAQWQLTGDAGISRLQQTGIPTGNASTAGLTFDISSVRAWLRSSALAARATDGRWTGQGLIAATVVGPTARATFLQFDGTVSAFGQSNDLPSTNGELAARVRGGGATLGGAIGAGAGVTAHARTSSNTWRWLADGWGAVGNERLFANVTLTDAPVLGFTPASAPIPRVRYFDLLTGWRHDVGGLSLGAAVGFRNGMGDVNSGQWAAADAAAWVTSRVALSVGAGTALPDIMRGTPRARYVSASLRVSARPHARFEFHKRSAVGPTVRVVPGGDGAARIEIAASGATRVELRADFTDWSPVELTRTGATWRLDMAVPSGLHRVAIRIDGGEWIAPPNLPHADDGLGGTVGLITAP
;
A
#
# COMPACT_ATOMS: atom_id res chain seq x y z
N MET A 1 -32.31 -3.17 -21.44
CA MET A 1 -31.35 -3.76 -20.45
C MET A 1 -30.00 -3.99 -21.13
N ARG A 2 -29.05 -3.07 -21.02
CA ARG A 2 -27.66 -3.28 -21.50
C ARG A 2 -26.91 -4.08 -20.45
N ARG A 3 -26.51 -5.29 -20.78
CA ARG A 3 -25.65 -6.13 -19.94
C ARG A 3 -24.27 -5.44 -19.82
N VAL A 4 -23.95 -4.91 -18.66
CA VAL A 4 -22.59 -4.49 -18.33
C VAL A 4 -21.75 -5.78 -18.31
N ARG A 5 -20.90 -5.97 -19.30
CA ARG A 5 -19.90 -7.03 -19.30
C ARG A 5 -18.84 -6.64 -18.29
N VAL A 6 -18.95 -7.17 -17.09
CA VAL A 6 -17.87 -7.16 -16.10
C VAL A 6 -16.74 -7.97 -16.72
N ILE A 7 -15.64 -7.31 -17.07
CA ILE A 7 -14.41 -8.01 -17.46
C ILE A 7 -14.04 -8.87 -16.26
N PRO A 8 -13.95 -10.20 -16.42
CA PRO A 8 -13.76 -11.06 -15.27
C PRO A 8 -12.39 -10.76 -14.65
N LEU A 9 -12.39 -10.54 -13.33
CA LEU A 9 -11.21 -10.39 -12.46
C LEU A 9 -10.17 -11.49 -12.71
N SER A 10 -10.60 -12.63 -13.25
CA SER A 10 -9.78 -13.75 -13.72
C SER A 10 -8.72 -13.36 -14.76
N LEU A 11 -8.96 -12.36 -15.61
CA LEU A 11 -7.95 -11.90 -16.58
C LEU A 11 -6.83 -11.11 -15.92
N LEU A 12 -7.12 -10.36 -14.86
CA LEU A 12 -6.11 -9.65 -14.07
C LEU A 12 -5.27 -10.65 -13.26
N ILE A 13 -5.91 -11.69 -12.73
CA ILE A 13 -5.25 -12.77 -11.99
C ILE A 13 -4.39 -13.63 -12.93
N ALA A 14 -4.86 -13.90 -14.15
CA ALA A 14 -4.10 -14.65 -15.15
C ALA A 14 -2.86 -13.90 -15.67
N ALA A 15 -2.91 -12.58 -15.79
CA ALA A 15 -1.76 -11.74 -16.12
C ALA A 15 -0.69 -11.71 -15.00
N LEU A 16 -1.10 -11.89 -13.75
CA LEU A 16 -0.22 -11.99 -12.59
C LEU A 16 0.43 -13.38 -12.44
N SER A 17 -0.12 -14.41 -13.09
CA SER A 17 0.33 -15.80 -12.93
C SER A 17 1.40 -16.27 -13.92
N ALA A 18 1.72 -15.49 -14.95
CA ALA A 18 2.69 -15.89 -15.98
C ALA A 18 4.07 -15.27 -15.73
N ARG A 19 4.91 -15.96 -15.03
CA ARG A 19 6.37 -15.93 -14.82
C ARG A 19 6.79 -15.62 -13.39
N SER A 20 7.30 -16.67 -12.74
CA SER A 20 8.13 -16.71 -11.51
C SER A 20 7.69 -15.75 -10.40
N LEU A 21 6.59 -16.06 -9.76
CA LEU A 21 6.10 -15.38 -8.57
C LEU A 21 6.94 -15.74 -7.34
N GLN A 22 8.05 -15.10 -7.17
CA GLN A 22 8.58 -14.87 -5.83
C GLN A 22 7.80 -13.72 -5.16
N ALA A 23 6.48 -13.78 -5.24
CA ALA A 23 5.63 -12.81 -4.61
C ALA A 23 5.70 -12.97 -3.10
N GLN A 24 6.03 -11.89 -2.41
CA GLN A 24 5.90 -11.83 -0.96
C GLN A 24 4.41 -11.67 -0.63
N TRP A 25 3.91 -12.51 0.26
CA TRP A 25 2.53 -12.37 0.73
C TRP A 25 2.50 -12.17 2.24
N GLN A 26 1.50 -11.47 2.71
CA GLN A 26 1.24 -11.27 4.12
C GLN A 26 -0.25 -11.36 4.39
N LEU A 27 -0.61 -12.05 5.44
CA LEU A 27 -1.97 -12.10 5.96
C LEU A 27 -1.96 -11.55 7.37
N THR A 28 -2.83 -10.59 7.65
CA THR A 28 -2.95 -9.92 8.94
C THR A 28 -4.39 -9.92 9.38
N GLY A 29 -4.64 -10.37 10.60
CA GLY A 29 -5.93 -10.28 11.28
C GLY A 29 -5.89 -9.22 12.38
N ASP A 30 -6.94 -8.44 12.49
CA ASP A 30 -7.14 -7.45 13.55
C ASP A 30 -8.43 -7.77 14.29
N ALA A 31 -8.39 -7.74 15.63
CA ALA A 31 -9.59 -7.84 16.47
C ALA A 31 -9.52 -6.75 17.55
N GLY A 32 -10.61 -6.03 17.76
CA GLY A 32 -10.55 -4.88 18.66
C GLY A 32 -11.89 -4.31 19.03
N ILE A 33 -11.81 -3.16 19.63
CA ILE A 33 -12.95 -2.34 20.03
C ILE A 33 -12.80 -0.94 19.45
N SER A 34 -13.91 -0.32 19.11
CA SER A 34 -13.94 1.07 18.72
C SER A 34 -15.10 1.79 19.39
N ARG A 35 -14.91 3.07 19.66
CA ARG A 35 -15.99 4.00 19.98
C ARG A 35 -16.21 4.89 18.78
N LEU A 36 -17.42 4.86 18.26
CA LEU A 36 -17.80 5.54 17.04
C LEU A 36 -18.91 6.55 17.34
N GLN A 37 -18.71 7.77 16.88
CA GLN A 37 -19.70 8.83 16.85
C GLN A 37 -19.93 9.23 15.40
N GLN A 38 -21.15 9.05 14.92
CA GLN A 38 -21.56 9.44 13.57
C GLN A 38 -22.66 10.49 13.64
N THR A 39 -22.70 11.38 12.66
CA THR A 39 -23.79 12.38 12.57
C THR A 39 -25.12 11.67 12.41
N GLY A 40 -26.09 12.01 13.26
CA GLY A 40 -27.42 11.39 13.25
C GLY A 40 -27.52 10.01 13.90
N ILE A 41 -26.45 9.48 14.47
CA ILE A 41 -26.44 8.18 15.15
C ILE A 41 -25.88 8.35 16.56
N PRO A 42 -26.51 7.79 17.60
CA PRO A 42 -25.97 7.84 18.95
C PRO A 42 -24.55 7.28 19.02
N THR A 43 -23.71 7.91 19.83
CA THR A 43 -22.36 7.42 20.10
C THR A 43 -22.43 6.02 20.68
N GLY A 44 -21.75 5.08 20.07
CA GLY A 44 -21.76 3.67 20.47
C GLY A 44 -20.36 3.06 20.50
N ASN A 45 -20.24 2.00 21.30
CA ASN A 45 -19.10 1.12 21.24
C ASN A 45 -19.38 0.02 20.22
N ALA A 46 -18.33 -0.45 19.55
CA ALA A 46 -18.44 -1.56 18.61
C ALA A 46 -17.24 -2.51 18.79
N SER A 47 -17.49 -3.81 18.65
CA SER A 47 -16.43 -4.79 18.43
C SER A 47 -16.06 -4.76 16.96
N THR A 48 -14.77 -4.83 16.65
CA THR A 48 -14.25 -4.78 15.28
C THR A 48 -13.43 -6.03 14.98
N ALA A 49 -13.55 -6.53 13.76
CA ALA A 49 -12.70 -7.58 13.23
C ALA A 49 -12.29 -7.23 11.80
N GLY A 50 -11.02 -7.38 11.50
CA GLY A 50 -10.46 -7.08 10.19
C GLY A 50 -9.56 -8.20 9.69
N LEU A 51 -9.46 -8.33 8.38
CA LEU A 51 -8.54 -9.22 7.70
C LEU A 51 -7.94 -8.47 6.53
N THR A 52 -6.61 -8.53 6.41
CA THR A 52 -5.88 -7.94 5.29
C THR A 52 -4.95 -8.98 4.70
N PHE A 53 -5.02 -9.14 3.41
CA PHE A 53 -4.12 -9.96 2.61
C PHE A 53 -3.40 -9.06 1.61
N ASP A 54 -2.08 -9.07 1.66
CA ASP A 54 -1.20 -8.38 0.74
C ASP A 54 -0.38 -9.40 -0.04
N ILE A 55 -0.21 -9.17 -1.33
CA ILE A 55 0.76 -9.86 -2.16
C ILE A 55 1.49 -8.83 -3.01
N SER A 56 2.80 -8.88 -3.02
CA SER A 56 3.63 -7.93 -3.75
C SER A 56 4.73 -8.63 -4.53
N SER A 57 5.02 -8.09 -5.69
CA SER A 57 6.16 -8.42 -6.53
C SER A 57 6.83 -7.12 -6.97
N VAL A 58 7.89 -7.21 -7.75
CA VAL A 58 8.62 -6.03 -8.25
C VAL A 58 7.77 -5.09 -9.09
N ARG A 59 6.75 -5.59 -9.79
CA ARG A 59 5.93 -4.79 -10.72
C ARG A 59 4.43 -4.85 -10.44
N ALA A 60 4.02 -5.57 -9.42
CA ALA A 60 2.61 -5.69 -9.10
C ALA A 60 2.40 -5.81 -7.60
N TRP A 61 1.35 -5.19 -7.14
CA TRP A 61 0.89 -5.27 -5.78
C TRP A 61 -0.62 -5.48 -5.76
N LEU A 62 -1.07 -6.35 -4.88
CA LEU A 62 -2.48 -6.62 -4.63
C LEU A 62 -2.73 -6.59 -3.13
N ARG A 63 -3.73 -5.83 -2.72
CA ARG A 63 -4.28 -5.84 -1.36
C ARG A 63 -5.73 -6.24 -1.39
N SER A 64 -6.12 -7.14 -0.51
CA SER A 64 -7.51 -7.40 -0.19
C SER A 64 -7.71 -7.16 1.29
N SER A 65 -8.71 -6.39 1.67
CA SER A 65 -9.06 -6.18 3.07
C SER A 65 -10.56 -6.27 3.29
N ALA A 66 -10.93 -6.81 4.44
CA ALA A 66 -12.30 -6.84 4.94
C ALA A 66 -12.30 -6.34 6.38
N LEU A 67 -13.25 -5.51 6.73
CA LEU A 67 -13.48 -5.01 8.08
C LEU A 67 -14.96 -5.15 8.41
N ALA A 68 -15.25 -5.67 9.58
CA ALA A 68 -16.59 -5.71 10.13
C ALA A 68 -16.59 -5.06 11.52
N ALA A 69 -17.68 -4.36 11.83
CA ALA A 69 -17.91 -3.80 13.15
C ALA A 69 -19.34 -4.11 13.58
N ARG A 70 -19.50 -4.48 14.85
CA ARG A 70 -20.81 -4.74 15.47
C ARG A 70 -20.95 -3.85 16.69
N ALA A 71 -21.91 -2.97 16.64
CA ALA A 71 -22.25 -2.08 17.75
C ALA A 71 -22.96 -2.82 18.88
N THR A 72 -22.93 -2.25 20.08
CA THR A 72 -23.59 -2.82 21.29
C THR A 72 -25.09 -2.92 21.14
N ASP A 73 -25.71 -2.10 20.30
CA ASP A 73 -27.15 -2.15 19.96
C ASP A 73 -27.49 -3.21 18.88
N GLY A 74 -26.52 -4.01 18.48
CA GLY A 74 -26.68 -5.10 17.50
C GLY A 74 -26.51 -4.68 16.04
N ARG A 75 -26.45 -3.38 15.73
CA ARG A 75 -26.17 -2.91 14.36
C ARG A 75 -24.79 -3.33 13.92
N TRP A 76 -24.66 -3.62 12.65
CA TRP A 76 -23.39 -4.00 12.06
C TRP A 76 -23.05 -3.12 10.85
N THR A 77 -21.76 -2.96 10.60
CA THR A 77 -21.22 -2.40 9.36
C THR A 77 -20.14 -3.30 8.85
N GLY A 78 -20.02 -3.39 7.54
CA GLY A 78 -18.97 -4.17 6.89
C GLY A 78 -18.42 -3.42 5.67
N GLN A 79 -17.12 -3.53 5.44
CA GLN A 79 -16.49 -3.01 4.24
C GLN A 79 -15.46 -4.00 3.72
N GLY A 80 -15.37 -4.06 2.39
CA GLY A 80 -14.36 -4.82 1.67
C GLY A 80 -13.66 -3.92 0.67
N LEU A 81 -12.37 -4.15 0.46
CA LEU A 81 -11.56 -3.46 -0.53
C LEU A 81 -10.63 -4.47 -1.20
N ILE A 82 -10.58 -4.43 -2.52
CA ILE A 82 -9.51 -5.05 -3.31
C ILE A 82 -8.86 -3.93 -4.09
N ALA A 83 -7.54 -3.78 -3.94
CA ALA A 83 -6.75 -2.81 -4.67
C ALA A 83 -5.58 -3.52 -5.34
N ALA A 84 -5.33 -3.21 -6.60
CA ALA A 84 -4.22 -3.75 -7.36
C ALA A 84 -3.47 -2.61 -8.06
N THR A 85 -2.16 -2.70 -8.08
CA THR A 85 -1.28 -1.80 -8.80
C THR A 85 -0.36 -2.62 -9.70
N VAL A 86 -0.22 -2.21 -10.94
CA VAL A 86 0.74 -2.77 -11.89
C VAL A 86 1.60 -1.65 -12.45
N VAL A 87 2.91 -1.89 -12.46
CA VAL A 87 3.90 -0.91 -12.93
C VAL A 87 4.48 -1.40 -14.26
N GLY A 88 4.42 -0.55 -15.25
CA GLY A 88 5.02 -0.80 -16.57
C GLY A 88 6.55 -0.69 -16.55
N PRO A 89 7.20 -0.95 -17.69
CA PRO A 89 8.64 -0.80 -17.82
C PRO A 89 9.08 0.64 -17.56
N THR A 90 10.24 0.79 -16.98
CA THR A 90 10.84 2.09 -16.64
C THR A 90 11.45 2.73 -17.88
N ALA A 91 11.16 4.01 -18.11
CA ALA A 91 11.83 4.82 -19.10
C ALA A 91 12.41 6.07 -18.39
N ARG A 92 13.73 6.17 -18.24
CA ARG A 92 14.44 7.34 -17.67
C ARG A 92 13.87 7.81 -16.31
N ALA A 93 13.76 6.99 -15.32
CA ALA A 93 13.23 7.33 -14.00
C ALA A 93 11.72 7.70 -13.98
N THR A 94 11.01 7.50 -15.06
CA THR A 94 9.55 7.60 -15.12
C THR A 94 8.95 6.27 -15.56
N PHE A 95 7.75 5.96 -15.08
CA PHE A 95 7.01 4.77 -15.50
C PHE A 95 5.51 4.99 -15.44
N LEU A 96 4.80 4.21 -16.22
CA LEU A 96 3.35 4.14 -16.16
C LEU A 96 2.92 3.19 -15.04
N GLN A 97 1.97 3.62 -14.25
CA GLN A 97 1.33 2.85 -13.20
C GLN A 97 -0.16 2.74 -13.50
N PHE A 98 -0.70 1.54 -13.36
CA PHE A 98 -2.12 1.27 -13.46
C PHE A 98 -2.63 0.79 -12.11
N ASP A 99 -3.67 1.44 -11.62
CA ASP A 99 -4.31 1.10 -10.37
C ASP A 99 -5.74 0.64 -10.63
N GLY A 100 -6.16 -0.41 -9.98
CA GLY A 100 -7.52 -0.89 -9.96
C GLY A 100 -8.01 -1.05 -8.54
N THR A 101 -9.22 -0.55 -8.24
CA THR A 101 -9.85 -0.74 -6.93
C THR A 101 -11.27 -1.22 -7.09
N VAL A 102 -11.67 -2.15 -6.22
CA VAL A 102 -13.06 -2.53 -6.02
C VAL A 102 -13.35 -2.47 -4.54
N SER A 103 -14.38 -1.77 -4.15
CA SER A 103 -14.81 -1.69 -2.76
C SER A 103 -16.28 -1.96 -2.61
N ALA A 104 -16.66 -2.53 -1.46
CA ALA A 104 -18.04 -2.74 -1.07
C ALA A 104 -18.23 -2.24 0.36
N PHE A 105 -19.38 -1.65 0.64
CA PHE A 105 -19.79 -1.22 1.96
C PHE A 105 -21.22 -1.65 2.21
N GLY A 106 -21.51 -2.12 3.41
CA GLY A 106 -22.86 -2.50 3.85
C GLY A 106 -23.02 -2.20 5.32
N GLN A 107 -24.26 -1.92 5.71
CA GLN A 107 -24.66 -1.72 7.10
C GLN A 107 -26.04 -2.27 7.35
N SER A 108 -26.40 -2.43 8.64
CA SER A 108 -27.73 -2.85 9.03
C SER A 108 -28.79 -1.89 8.48
N ASN A 109 -29.84 -2.47 7.93
CA ASN A 109 -31.02 -1.73 7.42
C ASN A 109 -30.74 -0.83 6.20
N ASP A 110 -29.62 -1.03 5.51
CA ASP A 110 -29.33 -0.31 4.28
C ASP A 110 -28.86 -1.27 3.17
N LEU A 111 -29.07 -0.86 1.93
CA LEU A 111 -28.62 -1.65 0.79
C LEU A 111 -27.11 -1.44 0.58
N PRO A 112 -26.37 -2.50 0.21
CA PRO A 112 -24.94 -2.38 0.01
C PRO A 112 -24.62 -1.42 -1.15
N SER A 113 -23.53 -0.69 -0.99
CA SER A 113 -22.89 0.08 -2.05
C SER A 113 -21.62 -0.60 -2.53
N THR A 114 -21.34 -0.50 -3.82
CA THR A 114 -20.10 -0.99 -4.45
C THR A 114 -19.50 0.11 -5.31
N ASN A 115 -18.17 0.16 -5.34
CA ASN A 115 -17.43 1.08 -6.20
C ASN A 115 -16.30 0.30 -6.88
N GLY A 116 -16.16 0.48 -8.19
CA GLY A 116 -15.04 -0.03 -8.97
C GLY A 116 -14.37 1.13 -9.73
N GLU A 117 -13.06 1.23 -9.67
CA GLU A 117 -12.29 2.31 -10.29
C GLU A 117 -11.02 1.76 -10.95
N LEU A 118 -10.67 2.32 -12.09
CA LEU A 118 -9.39 2.13 -12.75
C LEU A 118 -8.72 3.49 -12.95
N ALA A 119 -7.43 3.59 -12.68
CA ALA A 119 -6.64 4.79 -12.88
C ALA A 119 -5.33 4.48 -13.60
N ALA A 120 -4.88 5.43 -14.41
CA ALA A 120 -3.57 5.41 -15.02
C ALA A 120 -2.78 6.64 -14.56
N ARG A 121 -1.53 6.44 -14.18
CA ARG A 121 -0.64 7.50 -13.66
C ARG A 121 0.71 7.46 -14.34
N VAL A 122 1.31 8.62 -14.50
CA VAL A 122 2.73 8.76 -14.78
C VAL A 122 3.41 9.04 -13.44
N ARG A 123 4.33 8.20 -13.06
CA ARG A 123 5.09 8.31 -11.81
C ARG A 123 6.55 8.61 -12.14
N GLY A 124 7.15 9.49 -11.36
CA GLY A 124 8.55 9.87 -11.47
C GLY A 124 9.20 10.07 -10.12
N GLY A 125 10.52 10.11 -10.11
CA GLY A 125 11.33 10.27 -8.90
C GLY A 125 11.76 8.92 -8.29
N GLY A 126 12.39 9.02 -7.12
CA GLY A 126 12.95 7.90 -6.36
C GLY A 126 12.17 7.62 -5.07
N ALA A 127 12.77 6.85 -4.20
CA ALA A 127 12.22 6.50 -2.89
C ALA A 127 12.24 7.66 -1.90
N THR A 128 13.28 8.50 -1.97
CA THR A 128 13.44 9.64 -1.07
C THR A 128 12.58 10.83 -1.46
N LEU A 129 12.29 11.00 -2.74
CA LEU A 129 11.43 12.06 -3.24
C LEU A 129 10.85 11.63 -4.59
N GLY A 130 9.54 11.79 -4.74
CA GLY A 130 8.87 11.46 -5.99
C GLY A 130 7.45 11.99 -6.05
N GLY A 131 6.82 11.76 -7.18
CA GLY A 131 5.44 12.13 -7.40
C GLY A 131 4.79 11.34 -8.54
N ALA A 132 3.49 11.40 -8.60
CA ALA A 132 2.70 10.82 -9.67
C ALA A 132 1.52 11.73 -10.02
N ILE A 133 1.13 11.73 -11.29
CA ILE A 133 -0.06 12.42 -11.76
C ILE A 133 -0.83 11.50 -12.70
N GLY A 134 -2.14 11.55 -12.64
CA GLY A 134 -2.96 10.70 -13.50
C GLY A 134 -4.44 10.98 -13.42
N ALA A 135 -5.19 10.10 -14.05
CA ALA A 135 -6.64 10.17 -14.06
C ALA A 135 -7.24 8.77 -13.89
N GLY A 136 -8.43 8.70 -13.33
CA GLY A 136 -9.18 7.50 -13.14
C GLY A 136 -10.65 7.67 -13.51
N ALA A 137 -11.26 6.53 -13.82
CA ALA A 137 -12.69 6.43 -14.05
C ALA A 137 -13.24 5.23 -13.29
N GLY A 138 -14.46 5.34 -12.81
CA GLY A 138 -15.10 4.28 -12.05
C GLY A 138 -16.60 4.26 -12.19
N VAL A 139 -17.19 3.25 -11.57
CA VAL A 139 -18.64 3.07 -11.46
C VAL A 139 -18.96 2.83 -9.99
N THR A 140 -19.89 3.62 -9.49
CA THR A 140 -20.47 3.40 -8.17
C THR A 140 -21.89 2.89 -8.34
N ALA A 141 -22.24 1.83 -7.63
CA ALA A 141 -23.57 1.27 -7.61
C ALA A 141 -24.08 1.23 -6.17
N HIS A 142 -25.34 1.64 -5.99
CA HIS A 142 -26.07 1.55 -4.74
C HIS A 142 -27.50 1.15 -5.05
N ALA A 143 -28.00 0.12 -4.38
CA ALA A 143 -29.31 -0.46 -4.65
C ALA A 143 -29.47 -0.84 -6.13
N ARG A 144 -30.38 -0.18 -6.85
CA ARG A 144 -30.68 -0.40 -8.27
C ARG A 144 -30.11 0.69 -9.19
N THR A 145 -29.34 1.63 -8.62
CA THR A 145 -28.76 2.75 -9.36
C THR A 145 -27.28 2.57 -9.53
N SER A 146 -26.75 2.99 -10.67
CA SER A 146 -25.32 3.06 -10.90
C SER A 146 -24.96 4.34 -11.63
N SER A 147 -23.79 4.89 -11.35
CA SER A 147 -23.30 6.10 -12.00
C SER A 147 -21.79 6.11 -12.09
N ASN A 148 -21.28 6.79 -13.11
CA ASN A 148 -19.86 6.90 -13.37
C ASN A 148 -19.21 7.94 -12.44
N THR A 149 -17.96 7.71 -12.10
CA THR A 149 -17.08 8.61 -11.35
C THR A 149 -15.85 8.92 -12.18
N TRP A 150 -15.38 10.16 -12.09
CA TRP A 150 -14.13 10.59 -12.72
C TRP A 150 -13.23 11.24 -11.68
N ARG A 151 -11.91 10.98 -11.78
CA ARG A 151 -10.92 11.54 -10.88
C ARG A 151 -9.68 12.00 -11.61
N TRP A 152 -9.14 13.12 -11.15
CA TRP A 152 -7.76 13.53 -11.38
C TRP A 152 -6.99 13.32 -10.09
N LEU A 153 -5.77 12.78 -10.21
CA LEU A 153 -4.98 12.31 -9.10
C LEU A 153 -3.59 12.92 -9.20
N ALA A 154 -3.08 13.46 -8.10
CA ALA A 154 -1.68 13.85 -7.98
C ALA A 154 -1.17 13.41 -6.61
N ASP A 155 -0.03 12.74 -6.59
CA ASP A 155 0.62 12.23 -5.39
C ASP A 155 2.03 12.78 -5.30
N GLY A 156 2.49 13.06 -4.09
CA GLY A 156 3.86 13.38 -3.77
C GLY A 156 4.30 12.62 -2.52
N TRP A 157 5.54 12.23 -2.46
CA TRP A 157 6.12 11.59 -1.28
C TRP A 157 7.55 12.01 -1.07
N GLY A 158 7.96 11.97 0.20
CA GLY A 158 9.32 12.18 0.64
C GLY A 158 9.68 11.23 1.76
N ALA A 159 10.94 10.80 1.84
CA ALA A 159 11.44 9.97 2.93
C ALA A 159 12.83 10.42 3.35
N VAL A 160 13.05 10.56 4.66
CA VAL A 160 14.34 10.90 5.27
C VAL A 160 14.52 10.02 6.51
N GLY A 161 15.48 9.11 6.46
CA GLY A 161 15.66 8.13 7.55
C GLY A 161 14.41 7.26 7.75
N ASN A 162 13.86 7.32 8.95
CA ASN A 162 12.63 6.59 9.32
C ASN A 162 11.34 7.40 9.09
N GLU A 163 11.47 8.62 8.62
CA GLU A 163 10.36 9.53 8.38
C GLU A 163 9.88 9.40 6.94
N ARG A 164 8.57 9.30 6.77
CA ARG A 164 7.91 9.34 5.46
C ARG A 164 6.83 10.40 5.47
N LEU A 165 6.87 11.26 4.50
CA LEU A 165 5.84 12.27 4.24
C LEU A 165 5.15 11.93 2.93
N PHE A 166 3.86 12.14 2.87
CA PHE A 166 3.11 12.01 1.63
C PHE A 166 2.05 13.10 1.52
N ALA A 167 1.72 13.45 0.30
CA ALA A 167 0.60 14.30 -0.03
C ALA A 167 -0.16 13.70 -1.21
N ASN A 168 -1.48 13.79 -1.16
CA ASN A 168 -2.35 13.36 -2.23
C ASN A 168 -3.37 14.46 -2.51
N VAL A 169 -3.58 14.73 -3.78
CA VAL A 169 -4.58 15.67 -4.27
C VAL A 169 -5.50 14.92 -5.23
N THR A 170 -6.81 14.99 -4.98
CA THR A 170 -7.80 14.44 -5.88
C THR A 170 -8.85 15.47 -6.23
N LEU A 171 -9.16 15.59 -7.53
CA LEU A 171 -10.36 16.26 -8.00
C LEU A 171 -11.34 15.18 -8.47
N THR A 172 -12.49 15.10 -7.85
CA THR A 172 -13.48 14.05 -8.10
C THR A 172 -14.77 14.66 -8.63
N ASP A 173 -15.31 14.05 -9.69
CA ASP A 173 -16.68 14.24 -10.17
C ASP A 173 -17.45 12.94 -9.92
N ALA A 174 -18.35 12.94 -8.97
CA ALA A 174 -19.05 11.74 -8.50
C ALA A 174 -20.57 11.95 -8.37
N PRO A 175 -21.35 10.88 -8.50
CA PRO A 175 -22.77 10.91 -8.18
C PRO A 175 -22.98 11.07 -6.67
N VAL A 176 -24.00 11.81 -6.28
CA VAL A 176 -24.50 11.78 -4.92
C VAL A 176 -25.45 10.60 -4.80
N LEU A 177 -24.98 9.54 -4.16
CA LEU A 177 -25.83 8.40 -3.82
C LEU A 177 -26.58 8.74 -2.53
N GLY A 178 -27.81 9.07 -2.63
CA GLY A 178 -28.71 9.44 -1.53
C GLY A 178 -30.15 9.38 -2.01
N PHE A 179 -31.09 9.73 -1.17
CA PHE A 179 -32.55 9.62 -1.34
C PHE A 179 -33.12 10.28 -2.60
N THR A 180 -32.59 9.97 -3.77
CA THR A 180 -33.17 10.40 -5.03
C THR A 180 -34.31 9.43 -5.41
N PRO A 181 -35.51 9.93 -5.71
CA PRO A 181 -36.56 9.10 -6.28
C PRO A 181 -36.05 8.39 -7.51
N ALA A 182 -36.44 7.14 -7.75
CA ALA A 182 -35.93 6.30 -8.86
C ALA A 182 -36.11 6.93 -10.26
N SER A 183 -36.92 7.98 -10.39
CA SER A 183 -37.21 8.72 -11.62
C SER A 183 -36.42 10.03 -11.79
N ALA A 184 -35.67 10.48 -10.78
CA ALA A 184 -34.90 11.71 -10.88
C ALA A 184 -33.47 11.47 -11.36
N PRO A 185 -32.85 12.39 -12.11
CA PRO A 185 -31.43 12.32 -12.44
C PRO A 185 -30.61 12.31 -11.15
N ILE A 186 -29.62 11.41 -11.07
CA ILE A 186 -28.71 11.37 -9.93
C ILE A 186 -27.86 12.65 -9.94
N PRO A 187 -27.95 13.51 -8.92
CA PRO A 187 -27.16 14.73 -8.87
C PRO A 187 -25.67 14.38 -8.79
N ARG A 188 -24.86 15.22 -9.42
CA ARG A 188 -23.39 15.07 -9.40
C ARG A 188 -22.78 16.20 -8.61
N VAL A 189 -21.70 15.87 -7.92
CA VAL A 189 -20.90 16.84 -7.18
C VAL A 189 -19.44 16.77 -7.63
N ARG A 190 -18.82 17.93 -7.64
CA ARG A 190 -17.38 18.05 -7.81
C ARG A 190 -16.76 18.46 -6.49
N TYR A 191 -15.70 17.81 -6.12
CA TYR A 191 -14.97 18.15 -4.92
C TYR A 191 -13.47 17.90 -5.09
N PHE A 192 -12.73 18.70 -4.36
CA PHE A 192 -11.28 18.63 -4.27
C PHE A 192 -10.92 18.12 -2.89
N ASP A 193 -10.10 17.09 -2.83
CA ASP A 193 -9.51 16.55 -1.61
C ASP A 193 -8.00 16.80 -1.61
N LEU A 194 -7.50 17.34 -0.51
CA LEU A 194 -6.09 17.37 -0.16
C LEU A 194 -5.90 16.50 1.07
N LEU A 195 -4.99 15.55 0.99
CA LEU A 195 -4.56 14.72 2.10
C LEU A 195 -3.04 14.88 2.24
N THR A 196 -2.57 15.13 3.44
CA THR A 196 -1.16 15.04 3.79
C THR A 196 -1.00 14.11 4.97
N GLY A 197 0.11 13.40 5.02
CA GLY A 197 0.37 12.49 6.12
C GLY A 197 1.85 12.31 6.37
N TRP A 198 2.09 11.81 7.56
CA TRP A 198 3.39 11.50 8.09
C TRP A 198 3.38 10.10 8.68
N ARG A 199 4.48 9.39 8.52
CA ARG A 199 4.71 8.09 9.13
C ARG A 199 6.14 7.99 9.66
N HIS A 200 6.26 7.49 10.86
CA HIS A 200 7.51 7.19 11.54
C HIS A 200 7.54 5.73 11.95
N ASP A 201 8.59 5.06 11.54
CA ASP A 201 8.76 3.63 11.82
C ASP A 201 10.12 3.41 12.48
N VAL A 202 10.14 3.02 13.76
CA VAL A 202 11.37 2.75 14.53
C VAL A 202 11.24 1.47 15.33
N GLY A 203 12.13 0.52 15.09
CA GLY A 203 12.07 -0.77 15.75
C GLY A 203 10.72 -1.46 15.58
N GLY A 204 10.12 -1.86 16.69
CA GLY A 204 8.77 -2.45 16.72
C GLY A 204 7.64 -1.42 16.81
N LEU A 205 7.90 -0.11 16.71
CA LEU A 205 6.90 0.95 16.81
C LEU A 205 6.67 1.60 15.45
N SER A 206 5.41 1.73 15.07
CA SER A 206 4.96 2.51 13.91
C SER A 206 4.00 3.59 14.39
N LEU A 207 4.24 4.83 13.99
CA LEU A 207 3.38 5.98 14.24
C LEU A 207 2.90 6.56 12.92
N GLY A 208 1.66 6.98 12.87
CA GLY A 208 1.07 7.62 11.70
C GLY A 208 0.20 8.81 12.09
N ALA A 209 0.22 9.85 11.28
CA ALA A 209 -0.70 10.97 11.37
C ALA A 209 -1.06 11.45 9.97
N ALA A 210 -2.31 11.85 9.78
CA ALA A 210 -2.77 12.41 8.53
C ALA A 210 -3.78 13.53 8.80
N VAL A 211 -3.75 14.53 7.95
CA VAL A 211 -4.74 15.60 7.92
C VAL A 211 -5.26 15.75 6.50
N GLY A 212 -6.54 16.02 6.37
CA GLY A 212 -7.17 16.18 5.08
C GLY A 212 -8.13 17.37 5.08
N PHE A 213 -8.32 17.91 3.91
CA PHE A 213 -9.23 18.99 3.63
C PHE A 213 -10.03 18.64 2.38
N ARG A 214 -11.33 18.84 2.43
CA ARG A 214 -12.24 18.75 1.29
C ARG A 214 -12.88 20.08 1.03
N ASN A 215 -12.88 20.50 -0.22
CA ASN A 215 -13.67 21.61 -0.71
C ASN A 215 -14.62 21.11 -1.81
N GLY A 216 -15.92 21.15 -1.56
CA GLY A 216 -16.95 20.80 -2.53
C GLY A 216 -17.54 22.03 -3.17
N MET A 217 -18.00 21.91 -4.42
CA MET A 217 -18.81 22.92 -5.07
C MET A 217 -20.28 22.73 -4.63
N GLY A 218 -20.82 23.70 -3.91
CA GLY A 218 -22.17 23.66 -3.33
C GLY A 218 -22.16 23.29 -1.84
N ASP A 219 -23.34 23.14 -1.25
CA ASP A 219 -23.53 22.90 0.20
C ASP A 219 -23.06 21.52 0.68
N VAL A 220 -22.52 20.73 -0.19
CA VAL A 220 -22.23 19.32 0.09
C VAL A 220 -20.76 19.13 0.42
N ASN A 221 -20.46 18.94 1.70
CA ASN A 221 -19.30 18.21 2.21
C ASN A 221 -17.92 18.89 2.20
N SER A 222 -17.84 20.21 2.25
CA SER A 222 -16.60 20.87 2.64
C SER A 222 -16.25 20.55 4.09
N GLY A 223 -14.98 20.38 4.40
CA GLY A 223 -14.57 20.10 5.77
C GLY A 223 -13.13 19.64 5.90
N GLN A 224 -12.72 19.52 7.15
CA GLN A 224 -11.41 19.04 7.54
C GLN A 224 -11.55 17.73 8.31
N TRP A 225 -10.53 16.90 8.22
CA TRP A 225 -10.42 15.69 8.99
C TRP A 225 -8.97 15.45 9.40
N ALA A 226 -8.77 14.71 10.46
CA ALA A 226 -7.47 14.31 10.95
C ALA A 226 -7.57 12.90 11.54
N ALA A 227 -6.50 12.14 11.41
CA ALA A 227 -6.36 10.84 12.02
C ALA A 227 -4.93 10.64 12.52
N ALA A 228 -4.79 9.88 13.59
CA ALA A 228 -3.52 9.41 14.09
C ALA A 228 -3.64 7.95 14.49
N ASP A 229 -2.58 7.20 14.27
CA ASP A 229 -2.48 5.79 14.65
C ASP A 229 -1.09 5.46 15.20
N ALA A 230 -1.05 4.45 16.05
CA ALA A 230 0.16 3.87 16.56
C ALA A 230 0.02 2.35 16.61
N ALA A 231 1.08 1.63 16.27
CA ALA A 231 1.15 0.18 16.41
C ALA A 231 2.48 -0.20 17.07
N ALA A 232 2.41 -1.00 18.13
CA ALA A 232 3.57 -1.53 18.83
C ALA A 232 3.62 -3.06 18.68
N TRP A 233 4.64 -3.56 18.02
CA TRP A 233 4.89 -4.98 17.86
C TRP A 233 5.49 -5.54 19.14
N VAL A 234 4.73 -6.32 19.88
CA VAL A 234 5.17 -6.98 21.12
C VAL A 234 5.90 -8.29 20.86
N THR A 235 5.63 -8.90 19.70
CA THR A 235 6.37 -10.03 19.13
C THR A 235 6.53 -9.85 17.63
N SER A 236 7.28 -10.71 16.96
CA SER A 236 7.38 -10.67 15.50
C SER A 236 6.05 -10.86 14.77
N ARG A 237 5.01 -11.37 15.44
CA ARG A 237 3.71 -11.66 14.82
C ARG A 237 2.53 -10.96 15.47
N VAL A 238 2.71 -10.33 16.61
CA VAL A 238 1.63 -9.72 17.39
C VAL A 238 1.93 -8.28 17.68
N ALA A 239 0.99 -7.38 17.38
CA ALA A 239 1.06 -5.97 17.70
C ALA A 239 -0.20 -5.50 18.42
N LEU A 240 -0.05 -4.47 19.23
CA LEU A 240 -1.14 -3.66 19.75
C LEU A 240 -1.24 -2.40 18.87
N SER A 241 -2.45 -2.08 18.44
CA SER A 241 -2.70 -0.91 17.64
C SER A 241 -3.75 -0.02 18.30
N VAL A 242 -3.53 1.28 18.24
CA VAL A 242 -4.51 2.28 18.68
C VAL A 242 -4.67 3.31 17.57
N GLY A 243 -5.84 3.89 17.43
CA GLY A 243 -6.10 4.93 16.45
C GLY A 243 -7.23 5.85 16.89
N ALA A 244 -7.15 7.09 16.47
CA ALA A 244 -8.20 8.07 16.69
C ALA A 244 -8.29 9.01 15.48
N GLY A 245 -9.49 9.50 15.19
CA GLY A 245 -9.62 10.43 14.09
C GLY A 245 -11.05 10.86 13.82
N THR A 246 -11.13 11.68 12.77
CA THR A 246 -12.39 12.08 12.16
C THR A 246 -12.37 11.65 10.70
N ALA A 247 -13.50 11.22 10.16
CA ALA A 247 -13.69 10.92 8.76
C ALA A 247 -14.77 11.85 8.18
N LEU A 248 -14.52 12.37 6.99
CA LEU A 248 -15.55 13.09 6.24
C LEU A 248 -16.59 12.10 5.71
N PRO A 249 -17.79 12.57 5.38
CA PRO A 249 -18.75 11.74 4.68
C PRO A 249 -18.18 11.19 3.39
N ASP A 250 -18.35 9.91 3.15
CA ASP A 250 -18.03 9.33 1.83
C ASP A 250 -19.29 9.39 0.97
N ILE A 251 -19.28 10.31 0.01
CA ILE A 251 -20.42 10.59 -0.86
C ILE A 251 -20.76 9.37 -1.73
N MET A 252 -19.74 8.62 -2.15
CA MET A 252 -19.93 7.47 -3.01
C MET A 252 -20.46 6.25 -2.26
N ARG A 253 -20.14 6.14 -0.97
CA ARG A 253 -20.61 5.06 -0.11
C ARG A 253 -21.80 5.44 0.75
N GLY A 254 -22.20 6.72 0.76
CA GLY A 254 -23.27 7.22 1.61
C GLY A 254 -22.95 7.19 3.11
N THR A 255 -21.67 7.09 3.49
CA THR A 255 -21.30 7.04 4.91
C THR A 255 -21.30 8.44 5.52
N PRO A 256 -21.88 8.64 6.72
CA PRO A 256 -21.91 9.94 7.38
C PRO A 256 -20.54 10.31 7.95
N ARG A 257 -20.39 11.59 8.31
CA ARG A 257 -19.21 12.06 9.06
C ARG A 257 -19.09 11.26 10.37
N ALA A 258 -17.88 10.83 10.68
CA ALA A 258 -17.60 10.02 11.86
C ALA A 258 -16.42 10.57 12.66
N ARG A 259 -16.47 10.36 13.98
CA ARG A 259 -15.30 10.43 14.88
C ARG A 259 -15.13 9.06 15.49
N TYR A 260 -13.89 8.63 15.63
CA TYR A 260 -13.60 7.32 16.19
C TYR A 260 -12.37 7.32 17.10
N VAL A 261 -12.38 6.41 18.05
CA VAL A 261 -11.21 5.95 18.79
C VAL A 261 -11.25 4.43 18.74
N SER A 262 -10.13 3.78 18.47
CA SER A 262 -10.04 2.33 18.35
C SER A 262 -8.81 1.78 19.05
N ALA A 263 -8.92 0.55 19.52
CA ALA A 263 -7.81 -0.26 20.00
C ALA A 263 -7.98 -1.68 19.48
N SER A 264 -6.92 -2.30 18.99
CA SER A 264 -6.97 -3.64 18.44
C SER A 264 -5.70 -4.43 18.71
N LEU A 265 -5.86 -5.75 18.75
CA LEU A 265 -4.80 -6.73 18.66
C LEU A 265 -4.64 -7.11 17.19
N ARG A 266 -3.44 -7.01 16.68
CA ARG A 266 -3.06 -7.40 15.32
C ARG A 266 -2.23 -8.67 15.36
N VAL A 267 -2.57 -9.63 14.51
CA VAL A 267 -1.83 -10.89 14.36
C VAL A 267 -1.43 -11.05 12.89
N SER A 268 -0.14 -11.29 12.65
CA SER A 268 0.39 -11.51 11.31
C SER A 268 0.77 -12.97 11.10
N ALA A 269 0.41 -13.55 9.96
CA ALA A 269 0.78 -14.91 9.60
C ALA A 269 2.29 -15.07 9.36
N ARG A 270 2.95 -13.99 8.91
CA ARG A 270 4.41 -13.93 8.77
C ARG A 270 5.01 -12.99 9.81
N PRO A 271 6.25 -13.25 10.25
CA PRO A 271 6.96 -12.34 11.12
C PRO A 271 7.06 -10.94 10.51
N HIS A 272 6.88 -9.91 11.32
CA HIS A 272 7.08 -8.54 10.88
C HIS A 272 8.58 -8.30 10.66
N ALA A 273 8.98 -7.97 9.45
CA ALA A 273 10.38 -7.86 9.02
C ALA A 273 11.26 -6.99 9.94
N ARG A 274 10.68 -5.90 10.48
CA ARG A 274 11.41 -5.00 11.40
C ARG A 274 11.70 -5.59 12.76
N PHE A 275 10.91 -6.57 13.22
CA PHE A 275 11.16 -7.23 14.50
C PHE A 275 12.32 -8.21 14.42
N GLU A 276 12.57 -8.80 13.26
CA GLU A 276 13.70 -9.70 13.03
C GLU A 276 15.05 -8.96 12.96
N PHE A 277 15.06 -7.71 12.46
CA PHE A 277 16.28 -6.88 12.42
C PHE A 277 16.90 -6.62 13.79
N HIS A 278 16.12 -6.60 14.88
CA HIS A 278 16.64 -6.39 16.23
C HIS A 278 17.24 -7.65 16.87
N LYS A 279 16.96 -8.82 16.35
CA LYS A 279 17.52 -10.10 16.84
C LYS A 279 18.78 -10.56 16.10
N ARG A 280 19.04 -10.00 14.94
CA ARG A 280 20.27 -10.35 14.20
C ARG A 280 21.39 -9.39 14.59
N SER A 281 22.42 -9.99 15.21
CA SER A 281 23.71 -9.42 15.57
C SER A 281 24.16 -8.18 14.78
N ALA A 282 24.89 -7.33 15.46
CA ALA A 282 25.46 -6.06 15.02
C ALA A 282 26.32 -6.07 13.75
N VAL A 283 26.40 -7.18 13.01
CA VAL A 283 27.09 -7.32 11.73
C VAL A 283 26.12 -7.91 10.71
N GLY A 284 25.26 -7.03 10.16
CA GLY A 284 24.45 -7.39 9.00
C GLY A 284 25.33 -7.64 7.76
N PRO A 285 24.78 -8.33 6.73
CA PRO A 285 25.51 -8.53 5.49
C PRO A 285 25.88 -7.18 4.87
N THR A 286 27.14 -7.04 4.48
CA THR A 286 27.61 -5.83 3.81
C THR A 286 27.89 -6.11 2.34
N VAL A 287 27.35 -5.24 1.49
CA VAL A 287 27.56 -5.30 0.05
C VAL A 287 28.61 -4.26 -0.35
N ARG A 288 29.55 -4.65 -1.19
CA ARG A 288 30.57 -3.79 -1.78
C ARG A 288 30.60 -3.98 -3.28
N VAL A 289 30.79 -2.87 -4.00
CA VAL A 289 31.16 -2.89 -5.42
C VAL A 289 32.66 -2.80 -5.49
N VAL A 290 33.29 -3.76 -6.15
CA VAL A 290 34.76 -3.84 -6.29
C VAL A 290 35.14 -3.83 -7.78
N PRO A 291 36.28 -3.26 -8.16
CA PRO A 291 36.77 -3.36 -9.54
C PRO A 291 37.07 -4.82 -9.87
N GLY A 292 36.61 -5.29 -11.01
CA GLY A 292 37.04 -6.57 -11.60
C GLY A 292 38.36 -6.43 -12.34
N GLY A 293 39.09 -7.56 -12.54
CA GLY A 293 40.37 -7.57 -13.26
C GLY A 293 40.26 -7.23 -14.75
N ASP A 294 39.04 -7.20 -15.27
CA ASP A 294 38.68 -6.84 -16.65
C ASP A 294 38.13 -5.40 -16.79
N GLY A 295 38.20 -4.60 -15.71
CA GLY A 295 37.66 -3.25 -15.64
C GLY A 295 36.16 -3.20 -15.38
N ALA A 296 35.46 -4.32 -15.33
CA ALA A 296 34.05 -4.37 -14.96
C ALA A 296 33.86 -4.32 -13.44
N ALA A 297 32.77 -3.74 -12.99
CA ALA A 297 32.39 -3.77 -11.59
C ALA A 297 31.88 -5.15 -11.19
N ARG A 298 32.17 -5.57 -9.97
CA ARG A 298 31.69 -6.82 -9.36
C ARG A 298 31.12 -6.56 -7.98
N ILE A 299 30.24 -7.44 -7.53
CA ILE A 299 29.62 -7.34 -6.20
C ILE A 299 30.21 -8.41 -5.29
N GLU A 300 30.64 -7.97 -4.12
CA GLU A 300 31.03 -8.84 -3.00
C GLU A 300 30.12 -8.59 -1.80
N ILE A 301 29.69 -9.68 -1.16
CA ILE A 301 28.82 -9.66 0.01
C ILE A 301 29.52 -10.37 1.17
N ALA A 302 29.76 -9.65 2.24
CA ALA A 302 30.19 -10.26 3.49
C ALA A 302 28.95 -10.69 4.29
N ALA A 303 28.78 -12.01 4.44
CA ALA A 303 27.67 -12.61 5.19
C ALA A 303 28.24 -13.78 6.02
N SER A 304 28.71 -13.46 7.24
CA SER A 304 29.30 -14.45 8.13
C SER A 304 28.24 -15.46 8.59
N GLY A 305 28.60 -16.75 8.52
CA GLY A 305 27.70 -17.84 8.92
C GLY A 305 26.63 -18.23 7.90
N ALA A 306 26.54 -17.54 6.77
CA ALA A 306 25.64 -17.90 5.69
C ALA A 306 26.08 -19.20 5.00
N THR A 307 25.13 -20.05 4.65
CA THR A 307 25.34 -21.25 3.84
C THR A 307 24.98 -21.02 2.38
N ARG A 308 24.15 -20.02 2.09
CA ARG A 308 23.73 -19.60 0.76
C ARG A 308 23.43 -18.12 0.73
N VAL A 309 23.90 -17.42 -0.29
CA VAL A 309 23.60 -16.01 -0.53
C VAL A 309 23.13 -15.83 -1.96
N GLU A 310 22.02 -15.14 -2.14
CA GLU A 310 21.44 -14.83 -3.44
C GLU A 310 21.26 -13.31 -3.56
N LEU A 311 21.43 -12.81 -4.77
CA LEU A 311 21.19 -11.42 -5.13
C LEU A 311 20.16 -11.37 -6.25
N ARG A 312 19.30 -10.36 -6.22
CA ARG A 312 18.49 -9.92 -7.35
C ARG A 312 18.68 -8.42 -7.55
N ALA A 313 18.69 -7.99 -8.78
CA ALA A 313 18.95 -6.60 -9.16
C ALA A 313 18.20 -6.25 -10.45
N ASP A 314 18.15 -4.97 -10.77
CA ASP A 314 17.60 -4.50 -12.04
C ASP A 314 18.37 -5.04 -13.24
N PHE A 315 19.70 -5.20 -13.14
CA PHE A 315 20.53 -5.80 -14.19
C PHE A 315 20.46 -7.33 -14.26
N THR A 316 19.80 -8.00 -13.32
CA THR A 316 19.47 -9.43 -13.40
C THR A 316 18.02 -9.67 -13.79
N ASP A 317 17.32 -8.63 -14.29
CA ASP A 317 15.86 -8.65 -14.50
C ASP A 317 15.10 -9.13 -13.24
N TRP A 318 15.62 -8.79 -12.07
CA TRP A 318 15.12 -9.22 -10.76
C TRP A 318 15.06 -10.74 -10.56
N SER A 319 15.72 -11.50 -11.44
CA SER A 319 15.91 -12.93 -11.26
C SER A 319 16.96 -13.19 -10.18
N PRO A 320 16.71 -14.14 -9.26
CA PRO A 320 17.69 -14.51 -8.26
C PRO A 320 18.94 -15.12 -8.90
N VAL A 321 20.08 -14.61 -8.52
CA VAL A 321 21.40 -15.18 -8.87
C VAL A 321 22.07 -15.62 -7.58
N GLU A 322 22.48 -16.89 -7.51
CA GLU A 322 23.25 -17.42 -6.39
C GLU A 322 24.69 -16.94 -6.50
N LEU A 323 25.27 -16.50 -5.38
CA LEU A 323 26.64 -16.05 -5.31
C LEU A 323 27.57 -17.20 -4.96
N THR A 324 28.76 -17.14 -5.50
CA THR A 324 29.83 -18.11 -5.22
C THR A 324 30.59 -17.68 -3.97
N ARG A 325 30.80 -18.63 -3.04
CA ARG A 325 31.55 -18.36 -1.82
C ARG A 325 33.04 -18.29 -2.11
N THR A 326 33.67 -17.18 -1.72
CA THR A 326 35.10 -16.94 -1.88
C THR A 326 35.69 -16.56 -0.52
N GLY A 327 36.19 -17.55 0.22
CA GLY A 327 36.72 -17.34 1.57
C GLY A 327 35.64 -16.90 2.55
N ALA A 328 35.76 -15.67 3.10
CA ALA A 328 34.81 -15.07 4.04
C ALA A 328 33.73 -14.26 3.35
N THR A 329 33.76 -14.10 2.03
CA THR A 329 32.82 -13.30 1.24
C THR A 329 32.11 -14.14 0.19
N TRP A 330 31.01 -13.58 -0.32
CA TRP A 330 30.21 -14.14 -1.42
C TRP A 330 30.35 -13.21 -2.63
N ARG A 331 30.60 -13.76 -3.80
CA ARG A 331 30.87 -13.00 -5.02
C ARG A 331 29.86 -13.30 -6.09
N LEU A 332 29.42 -12.26 -6.77
CA LEU A 332 28.61 -12.38 -7.97
C LEU A 332 29.54 -12.62 -9.18
N ASP A 333 29.36 -13.74 -9.88
CA ASP A 333 30.17 -14.15 -11.03
C ASP A 333 29.66 -13.56 -12.35
N MET A 334 29.22 -12.31 -12.33
CA MET A 334 28.85 -11.55 -13.52
C MET A 334 29.28 -10.11 -13.40
N ALA A 335 29.53 -9.48 -14.54
CA ALA A 335 29.83 -8.06 -14.59
C ALA A 335 28.59 -7.24 -14.26
N VAL A 336 28.76 -6.19 -13.44
CA VAL A 336 27.72 -5.22 -13.17
C VAL A 336 27.85 -4.08 -14.18
N PRO A 337 26.80 -3.74 -14.92
CA PRO A 337 26.84 -2.60 -15.83
C PRO A 337 27.17 -1.30 -15.09
N SER A 338 27.80 -0.34 -15.76
CA SER A 338 28.02 0.98 -15.17
C SER A 338 26.71 1.71 -14.91
N GLY A 339 26.62 2.43 -13.79
CA GLY A 339 25.44 3.21 -13.43
C GLY A 339 24.92 2.94 -12.03
N LEU A 340 23.73 3.49 -11.75
CA LEU A 340 23.01 3.30 -10.50
C LEU A 340 22.06 2.11 -10.62
N HIS A 341 22.24 1.12 -9.73
CA HIS A 341 21.47 -0.11 -9.72
C HIS A 341 20.72 -0.32 -8.41
N ARG A 342 19.59 -1.02 -8.50
CA ARG A 342 18.78 -1.45 -7.36
C ARG A 342 19.04 -2.91 -7.08
N VAL A 343 19.32 -3.24 -5.83
CA VAL A 343 19.69 -4.60 -5.41
C VAL A 343 18.92 -5.02 -4.17
N ALA A 344 18.60 -6.29 -4.07
CA ALA A 344 18.16 -6.95 -2.86
C ALA A 344 18.90 -8.27 -2.69
N ILE A 345 19.14 -8.68 -1.46
CA ILE A 345 19.84 -9.91 -1.12
C ILE A 345 18.97 -10.84 -0.31
N ARG A 346 19.22 -12.12 -0.43
CA ARG A 346 18.59 -13.17 0.38
C ARG A 346 19.65 -14.09 0.94
N ILE A 347 19.54 -14.42 2.23
CA ILE A 347 20.49 -15.28 2.95
C ILE A 347 19.73 -16.51 3.42
N ASP A 348 20.28 -17.69 3.14
CA ASP A 348 19.78 -19.00 3.57
C ASP A 348 18.30 -19.24 3.27
N GLY A 349 17.83 -18.74 2.12
CA GLY A 349 16.43 -18.87 1.70
C GLY A 349 15.44 -18.01 2.49
N GLY A 350 15.91 -17.06 3.33
CA GLY A 350 15.09 -16.13 4.09
C GLY A 350 14.38 -15.10 3.21
N GLU A 351 14.01 -13.96 3.79
CA GLU A 351 13.38 -12.86 3.05
C GLU A 351 14.38 -12.08 2.20
N TRP A 352 13.89 -11.46 1.12
CA TRP A 352 14.65 -10.50 0.35
C TRP A 352 14.76 -9.19 1.13
N ILE A 353 15.98 -8.75 1.39
CA ILE A 353 16.26 -7.53 2.16
C ILE A 353 17.12 -6.56 1.35
N ALA A 354 16.91 -5.28 1.58
CA ALA A 354 17.86 -4.25 1.18
C ALA A 354 19.13 -4.41 2.03
N PRO A 355 20.32 -4.43 1.45
CA PRO A 355 21.57 -4.50 2.21
C PRO A 355 21.67 -3.31 3.19
N PRO A 356 21.91 -3.56 4.50
CA PRO A 356 21.80 -2.50 5.51
C PRO A 356 22.87 -1.41 5.40
N ASN A 357 23.98 -1.70 4.73
CA ASN A 357 25.08 -0.75 4.53
C ASN A 357 24.94 0.13 3.27
N LEU A 358 23.89 -0.07 2.47
CA LEU A 358 23.64 0.69 1.26
C LEU A 358 22.60 1.78 1.49
N PRO A 359 22.60 2.87 0.72
CA PRO A 359 21.45 3.74 0.62
C PRO A 359 20.22 2.94 0.20
N HIS A 360 19.08 3.21 0.81
CA HIS A 360 17.86 2.47 0.54
C HIS A 360 16.92 3.25 -0.37
N ALA A 361 16.27 2.55 -1.28
CA ALA A 361 15.20 3.07 -2.11
C ALA A 361 13.92 2.23 -1.88
N ASP A 362 12.76 2.88 -1.98
CA ASP A 362 11.49 2.18 -2.10
C ASP A 362 11.48 1.43 -3.45
N ASP A 363 11.07 0.17 -3.46
CA ASP A 363 10.93 -0.60 -4.70
C ASP A 363 9.70 -0.19 -5.52
N GLY A 364 8.92 0.76 -5.01
CA GLY A 364 7.69 1.25 -5.61
C GLY A 364 6.47 0.37 -5.30
N LEU A 365 6.66 -0.67 -4.53
CA LEU A 365 5.66 -1.71 -4.24
C LEU A 365 5.50 -1.95 -2.72
N GLY A 366 6.01 -1.03 -1.91
CA GLY A 366 5.98 -1.11 -0.44
C GLY A 366 7.13 -1.90 0.19
N GLY A 367 8.09 -2.36 -0.62
CA GLY A 367 9.35 -2.95 -0.20
C GLY A 367 10.51 -1.94 -0.26
N THR A 368 11.67 -2.37 0.19
CA THR A 368 12.90 -1.57 0.18
C THR A 368 14.02 -2.32 -0.54
N VAL A 369 14.76 -1.63 -1.38
CA VAL A 369 15.95 -2.14 -2.08
C VAL A 369 17.16 -1.28 -1.76
N GLY A 370 18.36 -1.84 -1.84
CA GLY A 370 19.61 -1.11 -1.74
C GLY A 370 19.97 -0.45 -3.06
N LEU A 371 20.71 0.66 -3.01
CA LEU A 371 21.26 1.34 -4.16
C LEU A 371 22.78 1.13 -4.21
N ILE A 372 23.29 0.68 -5.35
CA ILE A 372 24.73 0.60 -5.64
C ILE A 372 25.06 1.44 -6.86
N THR A 373 26.24 2.03 -6.88
CA THR A 373 26.80 2.68 -8.08
C THR A 373 27.97 1.85 -8.58
N ALA A 374 27.88 1.39 -9.81
CA ALA A 374 28.98 0.75 -10.52
C ALA A 374 29.66 1.78 -11.43
N PRO A 375 30.99 1.85 -11.45
CA PRO A 375 31.77 2.81 -12.27
C PRO A 375 31.62 2.59 -13.77
#